data_06b6c166fda9c1ebf3b34c825ed34ea0
#
_entry.id   06b6c166fda9c1ebf3b34c825ed34ea0
#
_cell.length_a   1.000
_cell.length_b   1.000
_cell.length_c   1.000
_cell.angle_alpha   90.00
_cell.angle_beta   90.00
_cell.angle_gamma   90.00
#
_symmetry.space_group_name_H-M   'P 1'
#
loop_
_entity.id
_entity.type
_entity.pdbx_description
1 polymer ?
#
loop_
_entity_poly.entity_id
_entity_poly.type
_entity_poly.pdbx_seq_one_letter_code
_entity_poly.pdbx_strand_id
1 'polypeptide(L)'
;METSGQMKFNVGGVLLDQPFKIRRLGHFGFNLVNMEEGVRFYSELLGFKVSDNNDMGRRATSPEQIAGLGDRKGYFMRYGTDHHSFVIFNKRIREALNPEARARPELTINQITWQVGSLREVGNAIKWFGERGVKIQRSGRDMPGSNWHTYVYDSDRHINELYYGIEQVGWNGHSKPKVMYNRRFDEAPELPQISEFDEVQQALKDGVELTSGHRHIDGLPATYDVDGILLPRPFKIVRIGPVSLFVKDVDAAEAFYRDTLGFILTEEVSWQGHRCVFMRANTEHHSLALYPLALREKLGLRLDTTCMAFGLQLANYQQLRNAVRFLSDHGARVTDRVPAELYPGIDYAVHVFDPDGHCLQLYYYMEQVGWDGKPRPKELRRKPVHGEWPAALEPMSDTYHGEPFLGPWG
;
A
#
# COMPACT_ATOMS: atom_id res chain seq x y z
N MET A 1 28.77 6.67 -32.97
CA MET A 1 28.87 6.02 -31.66
C MET A 1 27.62 5.15 -31.54
N GLU A 2 27.78 3.84 -31.74
CA GLU A 2 26.71 2.88 -31.55
C GLU A 2 26.40 2.86 -30.04
N THR A 3 25.21 3.34 -29.66
CA THR A 3 24.68 3.10 -28.35
C THR A 3 24.52 1.60 -28.21
N SER A 4 25.29 0.98 -27.33
CA SER A 4 25.10 -0.42 -26.92
C SER A 4 23.63 -0.59 -26.58
N GLY A 5 22.89 -1.25 -27.46
CA GLY A 5 21.45 -1.45 -27.28
C GLY A 5 21.23 -2.23 -26.01
N GLN A 6 20.73 -1.54 -24.98
CA GLN A 6 20.33 -2.18 -23.72
C GLN A 6 19.29 -3.24 -24.07
N MET A 7 19.50 -4.46 -23.62
CA MET A 7 18.60 -5.58 -23.89
C MET A 7 17.22 -5.28 -23.27
N LYS A 8 16.18 -5.23 -24.09
CA LYS A 8 14.80 -5.05 -23.64
C LYS A 8 14.15 -6.41 -23.39
N PHE A 9 13.29 -6.46 -22.38
CA PHE A 9 12.50 -7.63 -22.02
C PHE A 9 11.08 -7.49 -22.55
N ASN A 10 10.56 -8.55 -23.16
CA ASN A 10 9.16 -8.61 -23.56
C ASN A 10 8.31 -9.02 -22.36
N VAL A 11 7.54 -8.07 -21.82
CA VAL A 11 6.63 -8.27 -20.68
C VAL A 11 5.20 -8.05 -21.17
N GLY A 12 4.46 -9.13 -21.39
CA GLY A 12 3.08 -9.04 -21.86
C GLY A 12 2.92 -8.35 -23.23
N GLY A 13 3.90 -8.45 -24.12
CA GLY A 13 3.90 -7.81 -25.43
C GLY A 13 4.59 -6.44 -25.49
N VAL A 14 5.06 -5.92 -24.36
CA VAL A 14 5.74 -4.63 -24.26
C VAL A 14 7.23 -4.82 -23.98
N LEU A 15 8.07 -4.01 -24.61
CA LEU A 15 9.51 -4.01 -24.40
C LEU A 15 9.89 -3.06 -23.27
N LEU A 16 10.33 -3.61 -22.14
CA LEU A 16 10.74 -2.89 -20.93
C LEU A 16 12.24 -3.08 -20.65
N ASP A 17 12.79 -2.20 -19.82
CA ASP A 17 14.18 -2.31 -19.34
C ASP A 17 14.34 -3.37 -18.24
N GLN A 18 13.25 -3.72 -17.54
CA GLN A 18 13.19 -4.78 -16.54
C GLN A 18 12.22 -5.90 -16.98
N PRO A 19 12.40 -7.16 -16.49
CA PRO A 19 11.61 -8.31 -16.94
C PRO A 19 10.27 -8.50 -16.20
N PHE A 20 9.72 -7.43 -15.65
CA PHE A 20 8.43 -7.37 -14.98
C PHE A 20 7.87 -5.95 -15.08
N LYS A 21 6.58 -5.79 -14.83
CA LYS A 21 5.95 -4.46 -14.73
C LYS A 21 5.11 -4.37 -13.45
N ILE A 22 5.42 -3.40 -12.61
CA ILE A 22 4.56 -3.03 -11.48
C ILE A 22 3.29 -2.41 -12.02
N ARG A 23 2.13 -2.92 -11.57
CA ARG A 23 0.80 -2.47 -11.99
C ARG A 23 0.22 -1.44 -11.04
N ARG A 24 0.32 -1.72 -9.73
CA ARG A 24 -0.23 -0.85 -8.67
C ARG A 24 0.42 -1.14 -7.32
N LEU A 25 0.17 -0.27 -6.36
CA LEU A 25 0.34 -0.60 -4.95
C LEU A 25 -0.72 -1.66 -4.57
N GLY A 26 -0.28 -2.82 -4.16
CA GLY A 26 -1.18 -3.92 -3.80
C GLY A 26 -1.55 -3.93 -2.33
N HIS A 27 -0.55 -3.84 -1.47
CA HIS A 27 -0.78 -3.66 -0.04
C HIS A 27 0.37 -2.90 0.64
N PHE A 28 0.08 -2.41 1.84
CA PHE A 28 1.00 -1.61 2.64
C PHE A 28 0.82 -1.97 4.11
N GLY A 29 1.83 -1.75 4.94
CA GLY A 29 1.70 -2.07 6.34
C GLY A 29 2.48 -1.19 7.29
N PHE A 30 1.94 -1.04 8.51
CA PHE A 30 2.59 -0.41 9.63
C PHE A 30 2.94 -1.40 10.75
N ASN A 31 3.97 -1.04 11.50
CA ASN A 31 4.30 -1.61 12.80
C ASN A 31 3.83 -0.64 13.87
N LEU A 32 2.83 -1.03 14.65
CA LEU A 32 2.20 -0.19 15.67
C LEU A 32 2.62 -0.58 17.07
N VAL A 33 2.67 0.39 17.96
CA VAL A 33 2.85 0.21 19.41
C VAL A 33 1.49 0.02 20.08
N ASN A 34 0.51 0.85 19.71
CA ASN A 34 -0.85 0.84 20.26
C ASN A 34 -1.78 0.00 19.38
N MET A 35 -1.65 -1.32 19.50
CA MET A 35 -2.34 -2.27 18.60
C MET A 35 -3.86 -2.23 18.73
N GLU A 36 -4.41 -2.14 19.92
CA GLU A 36 -5.86 -2.15 20.14
C GLU A 36 -6.53 -0.92 19.52
N GLU A 37 -6.01 0.27 19.84
CA GLU A 37 -6.47 1.53 19.27
C GLU A 37 -6.22 1.57 17.75
N GLY A 38 -5.10 1.00 17.30
CA GLY A 38 -4.79 0.89 15.87
C GLY A 38 -5.80 0.02 15.13
N VAL A 39 -6.12 -1.18 15.64
CA VAL A 39 -7.15 -2.04 15.05
C VAL A 39 -8.48 -1.31 14.99
N ARG A 40 -8.90 -0.67 16.08
CA ARG A 40 -10.13 0.11 16.12
C ARG A 40 -10.13 1.25 15.11
N PHE A 41 -9.05 2.03 15.06
CA PHE A 41 -8.92 3.15 14.13
C PHE A 41 -9.04 2.70 12.67
N TYR A 42 -8.29 1.68 12.27
CA TYR A 42 -8.29 1.21 10.89
C TYR A 42 -9.58 0.45 10.53
N SER A 43 -10.14 -0.36 11.43
CA SER A 43 -11.34 -1.12 11.11
C SER A 43 -12.64 -0.35 11.33
N GLU A 44 -12.81 0.32 12.49
CA GLU A 44 -14.07 1.01 12.79
C GLU A 44 -14.12 2.40 12.18
N LEU A 45 -13.06 3.21 12.29
CA LEU A 45 -13.10 4.59 11.82
C LEU A 45 -12.79 4.70 10.32
N LEU A 46 -11.80 3.99 9.80
CA LEU A 46 -11.46 4.04 8.39
C LEU A 46 -12.19 2.99 7.53
N GLY A 47 -12.70 1.92 8.13
CA GLY A 47 -13.52 0.93 7.44
C GLY A 47 -12.77 -0.15 6.70
N PHE A 48 -11.52 -0.41 7.06
CA PHE A 48 -10.84 -1.61 6.60
C PHE A 48 -11.45 -2.84 7.28
N LYS A 49 -11.73 -3.87 6.51
CA LYS A 49 -12.28 -5.14 7.02
C LYS A 49 -11.14 -6.09 7.37
N VAL A 50 -11.13 -6.62 8.57
CA VAL A 50 -10.18 -7.68 8.95
C VAL A 50 -10.50 -8.94 8.17
N SER A 51 -9.54 -9.45 7.42
CA SER A 51 -9.67 -10.69 6.66
C SER A 51 -9.08 -11.88 7.41
N ASP A 52 -8.02 -11.64 8.16
CA ASP A 52 -7.39 -12.68 8.97
C ASP A 52 -6.45 -12.06 10.02
N ASN A 53 -5.94 -12.92 10.88
CA ASN A 53 -4.86 -12.58 11.81
C ASN A 53 -3.89 -13.75 11.97
N ASN A 54 -2.65 -13.45 12.32
CA ASN A 54 -1.66 -14.47 12.68
C ASN A 54 -1.06 -14.16 14.05
N ASP A 55 -0.62 -15.19 14.75
CA ASP A 55 0.10 -15.07 16.02
C ASP A 55 1.60 -14.90 15.75
N MET A 56 2.12 -13.70 15.94
CA MET A 56 3.54 -13.39 15.83
C MET A 56 4.37 -14.18 16.87
N GLY A 57 3.77 -14.52 18.00
CA GLY A 57 4.43 -15.26 19.08
C GLY A 57 4.90 -16.67 18.69
N ARG A 58 4.38 -17.23 17.59
CA ARG A 58 4.88 -18.53 17.05
C ARG A 58 6.34 -18.48 16.61
N ARG A 59 6.91 -17.29 16.44
CA ARG A 59 8.32 -17.09 16.08
C ARG A 59 9.22 -16.86 17.30
N ALA A 60 8.64 -16.73 18.50
CA ALA A 60 9.40 -16.57 19.72
C ALA A 60 10.11 -17.89 20.11
N THR A 61 11.33 -17.79 20.59
CA THR A 61 12.10 -18.94 21.09
C THR A 61 11.69 -19.34 22.49
N SER A 62 11.07 -18.42 23.25
CA SER A 62 10.44 -18.68 24.54
C SER A 62 9.30 -17.69 24.78
N PRO A 63 8.31 -18.03 25.64
CA PRO A 63 7.22 -17.13 26.00
C PRO A 63 7.69 -15.82 26.62
N GLU A 64 8.77 -15.82 27.38
CA GLU A 64 9.34 -14.66 28.09
C GLU A 64 9.84 -13.62 27.10
N GLN A 65 10.30 -14.03 25.90
CA GLN A 65 10.81 -13.12 24.87
C GLN A 65 9.79 -12.06 24.45
N ILE A 66 8.52 -12.36 24.54
CA ILE A 66 7.41 -11.49 24.12
C ILE A 66 6.41 -11.17 25.25
N ALA A 67 6.71 -11.59 26.48
CA ALA A 67 5.84 -11.36 27.63
C ALA A 67 5.69 -9.84 27.87
N GLY A 68 4.45 -9.38 28.12
CA GLY A 68 4.16 -7.98 28.42
C GLY A 68 4.28 -7.02 27.22
N LEU A 69 4.51 -7.51 25.99
CA LEU A 69 4.65 -6.65 24.82
C LEU A 69 3.32 -6.30 24.12
N GLY A 70 2.18 -6.67 24.70
CA GLY A 70 0.85 -6.36 24.18
C GLY A 70 0.29 -7.42 23.22
N ASP A 71 -0.63 -7.01 22.34
CA ASP A 71 -1.29 -7.94 21.41
C ASP A 71 -0.28 -8.61 20.47
N ARG A 72 -0.33 -9.94 20.45
CA ARG A 72 0.55 -10.78 19.64
C ARG A 72 0.07 -10.98 18.21
N LYS A 73 -1.10 -10.48 17.87
CA LYS A 73 -1.67 -10.67 16.54
C LYS A 73 -1.10 -9.68 15.54
N GLY A 74 -0.81 -10.16 14.33
CA GLY A 74 -0.72 -9.35 13.14
C GLY A 74 -2.07 -9.40 12.42
N TYR A 75 -2.58 -8.27 11.96
CA TYR A 75 -3.88 -8.17 11.30
C TYR A 75 -3.73 -7.90 9.81
N PHE A 76 -4.49 -8.63 9.01
CA PHE A 76 -4.59 -8.49 7.56
C PHE A 76 -5.94 -7.88 7.23
N MET A 77 -5.93 -6.71 6.60
CA MET A 77 -7.12 -5.90 6.41
C MET A 77 -7.30 -5.53 4.93
N ARG A 78 -8.54 -5.31 4.49
CA ARG A 78 -8.89 -4.96 3.12
C ARG A 78 -9.91 -3.83 3.05
N TYR A 79 -9.89 -3.09 1.96
CA TYR A 79 -10.96 -2.17 1.56
C TYR A 79 -11.85 -2.75 0.44
N GLY A 80 -11.32 -3.70 -0.33
CA GLY A 80 -11.97 -4.37 -1.46
C GLY A 80 -12.09 -5.88 -1.26
N THR A 81 -11.88 -6.65 -2.32
CA THR A 81 -11.97 -8.12 -2.35
C THR A 81 -10.64 -8.84 -2.16
N ASP A 82 -9.51 -8.18 -2.42
CA ASP A 82 -8.18 -8.73 -2.10
C ASP A 82 -8.14 -9.12 -0.62
N HIS A 83 -7.55 -10.27 -0.30
CA HIS A 83 -7.47 -10.75 1.08
C HIS A 83 -6.94 -9.67 2.03
N HIS A 84 -5.93 -8.93 1.61
CA HIS A 84 -5.48 -7.75 2.33
C HIS A 84 -4.88 -6.71 1.38
N SER A 85 -5.11 -5.47 1.71
CA SER A 85 -4.50 -4.29 1.12
C SER A 85 -3.77 -3.46 2.18
N PHE A 86 -3.97 -3.80 3.44
CA PHE A 86 -3.34 -3.15 4.56
C PHE A 86 -3.04 -4.15 5.66
N VAL A 87 -1.87 -4.03 6.32
CA VAL A 87 -1.49 -4.90 7.43
C VAL A 87 -0.94 -4.09 8.58
N ILE A 88 -1.19 -4.57 9.81
CA ILE A 88 -0.60 -4.00 11.03
C ILE A 88 0.00 -5.09 11.88
N PHE A 89 1.19 -4.82 12.42
CA PHE A 89 1.92 -5.72 13.29
C PHE A 89 2.41 -5.00 14.54
N ASN A 90 2.52 -5.73 15.66
CA ASN A 90 3.05 -5.18 16.89
C ASN A 90 4.56 -4.88 16.75
N LYS A 91 4.90 -3.59 16.82
CA LYS A 91 6.27 -3.08 16.70
C LYS A 91 7.19 -3.65 17.78
N ARG A 92 6.74 -3.69 19.05
CA ARG A 92 7.54 -4.17 20.18
C ARG A 92 7.88 -5.65 20.03
N ILE A 93 6.91 -6.48 19.61
CA ILE A 93 7.14 -7.90 19.36
C ILE A 93 8.10 -8.08 18.18
N ARG A 94 7.89 -7.32 17.08
CA ARG A 94 8.79 -7.38 15.94
C ARG A 94 10.24 -7.04 16.31
N GLU A 95 10.45 -6.01 17.12
CA GLU A 95 11.78 -5.61 17.61
C GLU A 95 12.37 -6.66 18.56
N ALA A 96 11.55 -7.31 19.38
CA ALA A 96 11.98 -8.40 20.25
C ALA A 96 12.44 -9.64 19.47
N LEU A 97 11.75 -9.94 18.34
CA LEU A 97 12.02 -11.11 17.52
C LEU A 97 13.07 -10.89 16.42
N ASN A 98 13.35 -9.64 16.05
CA ASN A 98 14.22 -9.30 14.93
C ASN A 98 15.25 -8.22 15.32
N PRO A 99 16.53 -8.58 15.45
CA PRO A 99 17.59 -7.62 15.77
C PRO A 99 17.75 -6.46 14.76
N GLU A 100 17.51 -6.71 13.46
CA GLU A 100 17.56 -5.66 12.44
C GLU A 100 16.42 -4.63 12.64
N ALA A 101 15.23 -5.09 13.00
CA ALA A 101 14.11 -4.21 13.32
C ALA A 101 14.40 -3.36 14.58
N ARG A 102 15.00 -3.97 15.61
CA ARG A 102 15.41 -3.27 16.84
C ARG A 102 16.48 -2.20 16.57
N ALA A 103 17.41 -2.46 15.65
CA ALA A 103 18.47 -1.53 15.30
C ALA A 103 17.97 -0.32 14.48
N ARG A 104 16.72 -0.36 13.98
CA ARG A 104 16.12 0.67 13.12
C ARG A 104 14.69 0.97 13.53
N PRO A 105 14.50 1.53 14.73
CA PRO A 105 13.15 1.78 15.27
C PRO A 105 12.35 2.80 14.45
N GLU A 106 13.01 3.62 13.64
CA GLU A 106 12.39 4.57 12.72
C GLU A 106 11.72 3.91 11.49
N LEU A 107 12.03 2.66 11.19
CA LEU A 107 11.36 1.91 10.12
C LEU A 107 10.02 1.36 10.62
N THR A 108 9.04 2.25 10.73
CA THR A 108 7.69 1.89 11.17
C THR A 108 6.84 1.28 10.05
N ILE A 109 7.25 1.42 8.79
CA ILE A 109 6.67 0.72 7.66
C ILE A 109 7.02 -0.77 7.77
N ASN A 110 5.99 -1.62 7.72
CA ASN A 110 6.18 -3.07 7.70
C ASN A 110 6.67 -3.55 6.33
N GLN A 111 5.96 -3.15 5.29
CA GLN A 111 6.26 -3.45 3.90
C GLN A 111 5.52 -2.51 2.94
N ILE A 112 6.08 -2.37 1.74
CA ILE A 112 5.49 -1.67 0.60
C ILE A 112 5.38 -2.72 -0.50
N THR A 113 4.17 -3.02 -0.96
CA THR A 113 3.95 -4.19 -1.81
C THR A 113 3.37 -3.81 -3.16
N TRP A 114 4.08 -4.17 -4.20
CA TRP A 114 3.81 -3.83 -5.59
C TRP A 114 3.32 -5.05 -6.37
N GLN A 115 2.13 -4.93 -6.98
CA GLN A 115 1.56 -5.99 -7.79
C GLN A 115 2.22 -6.03 -9.18
N VAL A 116 2.65 -7.22 -9.61
CA VAL A 116 3.07 -7.51 -10.98
C VAL A 116 2.01 -8.35 -11.72
N GLY A 117 2.16 -8.50 -13.04
CA GLY A 117 1.11 -9.05 -13.88
C GLY A 117 1.00 -10.58 -13.89
N SER A 118 2.04 -11.30 -13.41
CA SER A 118 2.06 -12.76 -13.46
C SER A 118 3.08 -13.37 -12.48
N LEU A 119 2.91 -14.66 -12.17
CA LEU A 119 3.90 -15.42 -11.41
C LEU A 119 5.25 -15.51 -12.11
N ARG A 120 5.24 -15.54 -13.47
CA ARG A 120 6.47 -15.50 -14.26
C ARG A 120 7.25 -14.20 -14.03
N GLU A 121 6.55 -13.08 -13.89
CA GLU A 121 7.20 -11.80 -13.58
C GLU A 121 7.84 -11.80 -12.18
N VAL A 122 7.23 -12.46 -11.18
CA VAL A 122 7.85 -12.66 -9.86
C VAL A 122 9.14 -13.48 -9.98
N GLY A 123 9.10 -14.60 -10.72
CA GLY A 123 10.28 -15.43 -10.96
C GLY A 123 11.39 -14.69 -11.73
N ASN A 124 11.01 -13.86 -12.70
CA ASN A 124 11.96 -13.03 -13.44
C ASN A 124 12.57 -11.94 -12.56
N ALA A 125 11.77 -11.34 -11.65
CA ALA A 125 12.24 -10.34 -10.71
C ALA A 125 13.30 -10.91 -9.75
N ILE A 126 13.12 -12.14 -9.28
CA ILE A 126 14.11 -12.83 -8.44
C ILE A 126 15.48 -12.90 -9.14
N LYS A 127 15.50 -13.32 -10.42
CA LYS A 127 16.73 -13.38 -11.23
C LYS A 127 17.32 -11.97 -11.43
N TRP A 128 16.48 -11.02 -11.81
CA TRP A 128 16.86 -9.64 -12.04
C TRP A 128 17.55 -8.99 -10.83
N PHE A 129 17.02 -9.19 -9.64
CA PHE A 129 17.60 -8.70 -8.40
C PHE A 129 18.93 -9.37 -8.08
N GLY A 130 19.01 -10.70 -8.25
CA GLY A 130 20.24 -11.44 -8.02
C GLY A 130 21.39 -10.98 -8.95
N GLU A 131 21.12 -10.80 -10.25
CA GLU A 131 22.08 -10.33 -11.23
C GLU A 131 22.60 -8.91 -10.97
N ARG A 132 21.83 -8.09 -10.25
CA ARG A 132 22.16 -6.71 -9.85
C ARG A 132 22.72 -6.58 -8.46
N GLY A 133 22.93 -7.70 -7.76
CA GLY A 133 23.40 -7.68 -6.37
C GLY A 133 22.40 -7.03 -5.38
N VAL A 134 21.11 -6.90 -5.76
CA VAL A 134 20.08 -6.41 -4.85
C VAL A 134 19.79 -7.48 -3.81
N LYS A 135 19.89 -7.13 -2.54
CA LYS A 135 19.70 -8.09 -1.46
C LYS A 135 18.23 -8.53 -1.40
N ILE A 136 17.98 -9.78 -1.74
CA ILE A 136 16.70 -10.43 -1.53
C ILE A 136 16.60 -10.85 -0.06
N GLN A 137 15.51 -10.48 0.61
CA GLN A 137 15.22 -10.91 1.97
C GLN A 137 14.71 -12.35 1.99
N ARG A 138 13.71 -12.62 1.14
CA ARG A 138 13.10 -13.94 0.94
C ARG A 138 12.25 -13.93 -0.34
N SER A 139 11.94 -15.13 -0.81
CA SER A 139 10.99 -15.34 -1.90
C SER A 139 10.14 -16.57 -1.57
N GLY A 140 8.92 -16.62 -2.11
CA GLY A 140 8.03 -17.77 -1.87
C GLY A 140 6.57 -17.39 -1.90
N ARG A 141 5.77 -18.17 -1.17
CA ARG A 141 4.33 -17.94 -0.98
C ARG A 141 4.03 -17.85 0.51
N ASP A 142 3.56 -16.70 0.96
CA ASP A 142 3.23 -16.47 2.37
C ASP A 142 1.75 -16.66 2.68
N MET A 143 1.51 -16.84 3.96
CA MET A 143 0.20 -17.04 4.55
C MET A 143 0.00 -16.03 5.67
N PRO A 144 -1.19 -15.46 5.86
CA PRO A 144 -2.41 -15.66 5.08
C PRO A 144 -2.41 -14.81 3.78
N GLY A 145 -3.33 -15.11 2.87
CA GLY A 145 -3.53 -14.38 1.62
C GLY A 145 -2.82 -14.95 0.41
N SER A 146 -1.93 -15.95 0.62
CA SER A 146 -1.39 -16.84 -0.41
C SER A 146 -0.79 -16.19 -1.66
N ASN A 147 -0.19 -15.01 -1.54
CA ASN A 147 0.48 -14.35 -2.66
C ASN A 147 1.91 -14.87 -2.88
N TRP A 148 2.25 -15.06 -4.14
CA TRP A 148 3.62 -15.31 -4.57
C TRP A 148 4.43 -14.03 -4.54
N HIS A 149 5.64 -14.05 -3.96
CA HIS A 149 6.38 -12.82 -3.76
C HIS A 149 7.89 -12.99 -3.77
N THR A 150 8.55 -11.84 -3.89
CA THR A 150 9.96 -11.64 -3.55
C THR A 150 10.12 -10.30 -2.84
N TYR A 151 10.89 -10.29 -1.74
CA TYR A 151 11.15 -9.10 -0.93
C TYR A 151 12.57 -8.61 -1.15
N VAL A 152 12.70 -7.30 -1.38
CA VAL A 152 13.99 -6.61 -1.50
C VAL A 152 14.02 -5.37 -0.62
N TYR A 153 15.21 -4.85 -0.36
CA TYR A 153 15.40 -3.60 0.38
C TYR A 153 15.75 -2.47 -0.57
N ASP A 154 15.15 -1.30 -0.35
CA ASP A 154 15.61 -0.06 -0.98
C ASP A 154 16.87 0.50 -0.28
N SER A 155 17.35 1.68 -0.73
CA SER A 155 18.52 2.37 -0.20
C SER A 155 18.40 2.72 1.29
N ASP A 156 17.20 2.98 1.78
CA ASP A 156 16.89 3.29 3.17
C ASP A 156 16.47 2.07 4.00
N ARG A 157 16.48 0.88 3.38
CA ARG A 157 16.10 -0.39 4.00
C ARG A 157 14.61 -0.56 4.23
N HIS A 158 13.76 0.17 3.52
CA HIS A 158 12.35 -0.23 3.45
C HIS A 158 12.22 -1.54 2.70
N ILE A 159 11.31 -2.37 3.16
CA ILE A 159 11.01 -3.64 2.54
C ILE A 159 10.04 -3.39 1.40
N ASN A 160 10.47 -3.65 0.16
CA ASN A 160 9.66 -3.66 -1.04
C ASN A 160 9.36 -5.10 -1.44
N GLU A 161 8.10 -5.39 -1.66
CA GLU A 161 7.61 -6.69 -2.10
C GLU A 161 7.09 -6.59 -3.53
N LEU A 162 7.52 -7.48 -4.42
CA LEU A 162 6.83 -7.73 -5.67
C LEU A 162 6.02 -9.00 -5.53
N TYR A 163 4.72 -8.93 -5.86
CA TYR A 163 3.84 -10.08 -5.67
C TYR A 163 2.87 -10.30 -6.83
N TYR A 164 2.32 -11.50 -6.88
CA TYR A 164 1.24 -11.91 -7.77
C TYR A 164 0.32 -12.92 -7.07
N GLY A 165 -0.98 -12.89 -7.41
CA GLY A 165 -1.92 -13.94 -7.03
C GLY A 165 -2.40 -13.89 -5.60
N ILE A 166 -2.72 -12.71 -5.07
CA ILE A 166 -3.36 -12.61 -3.76
C ILE A 166 -4.76 -13.26 -3.78
N GLU A 167 -5.08 -13.96 -2.70
CA GLU A 167 -6.38 -14.56 -2.47
C GLU A 167 -7.50 -13.50 -2.52
N GLN A 168 -8.63 -13.87 -3.11
CA GLN A 168 -9.84 -13.07 -3.07
C GLN A 168 -10.77 -13.58 -1.96
N VAL A 169 -11.35 -12.64 -1.20
CA VAL A 169 -12.34 -12.99 -0.18
C VAL A 169 -13.63 -13.45 -0.86
N GLY A 170 -14.21 -14.54 -0.36
CA GLY A 170 -15.40 -15.16 -0.93
C GLY A 170 -16.63 -14.25 -0.91
N TRP A 171 -17.63 -14.58 -1.71
CA TRP A 171 -18.90 -13.85 -1.84
C TRP A 171 -19.65 -13.66 -0.52
N ASN A 172 -19.52 -14.61 0.40
CA ASN A 172 -20.10 -14.56 1.74
C ASN A 172 -19.25 -13.75 2.75
N GLY A 173 -18.14 -13.16 2.31
CA GLY A 173 -17.22 -12.36 3.13
C GLY A 173 -16.23 -13.18 3.94
N HIS A 174 -16.14 -14.50 3.77
CA HIS A 174 -15.15 -15.35 4.42
C HIS A 174 -13.83 -15.38 3.63
N SER A 175 -12.73 -15.35 4.35
CA SER A 175 -11.42 -15.74 3.82
C SER A 175 -11.34 -17.25 3.66
N LYS A 176 -10.43 -17.76 2.83
CA LYS A 176 -10.19 -19.20 2.73
C LYS A 176 -9.84 -19.77 4.10
N PRO A 177 -10.30 -20.97 4.44
CA PRO A 177 -9.92 -21.65 5.67
C PRO A 177 -8.41 -21.87 5.79
N LYS A 178 -7.86 -21.79 6.99
CA LYS A 178 -6.41 -21.95 7.23
C LYS A 178 -5.85 -23.27 6.72
N VAL A 179 -6.64 -24.33 6.68
CA VAL A 179 -6.25 -25.65 6.13
C VAL A 179 -5.96 -25.57 4.63
N MET A 180 -6.54 -24.63 3.89
CA MET A 180 -6.25 -24.41 2.46
C MET A 180 -4.95 -23.63 2.26
N TYR A 181 -4.36 -23.08 3.31
CA TYR A 181 -3.17 -22.24 3.28
C TYR A 181 -1.85 -23.02 3.32
N ASN A 182 -1.84 -24.32 3.38
CA ASN A 182 -0.66 -25.16 3.65
C ASN A 182 0.36 -25.26 2.51
N ARG A 183 0.43 -24.26 1.64
CA ARG A 183 1.34 -24.28 0.50
C ARG A 183 2.42 -23.21 0.64
N ARG A 184 3.31 -23.39 1.63
CA ARG A 184 4.58 -22.67 1.65
C ARG A 184 5.48 -23.22 0.57
N PHE A 185 6.03 -22.32 -0.24
CA PHE A 185 7.03 -22.67 -1.23
C PHE A 185 8.21 -21.73 -1.05
N ASP A 186 9.39 -22.30 -0.92
CA ASP A 186 10.65 -21.55 -0.88
C ASP A 186 11.11 -21.19 -2.29
N GLU A 187 10.55 -21.85 -3.31
CA GLU A 187 10.81 -21.62 -4.73
C GLU A 187 9.50 -21.41 -5.50
N ALA A 188 9.54 -20.64 -6.59
CA ALA A 188 8.39 -20.48 -7.47
C ALA A 188 8.03 -21.84 -8.10
N PRO A 189 6.75 -22.27 -8.03
CA PRO A 189 6.35 -23.54 -8.62
C PRO A 189 6.37 -23.49 -10.14
N GLU A 190 6.34 -24.67 -10.73
CA GLU A 190 6.15 -24.81 -12.17
C GLU A 190 4.78 -24.24 -12.61
N LEU A 191 4.75 -23.75 -13.85
CA LEU A 191 3.54 -23.26 -14.49
C LEU A 191 2.95 -24.35 -15.41
N PRO A 192 1.61 -24.43 -15.54
CA PRO A 192 0.58 -23.60 -14.89
C PRO A 192 0.30 -23.98 -13.44
N GLN A 193 -0.18 -23.01 -12.67
CA GLN A 193 -0.71 -23.28 -11.34
C GLN A 193 -2.10 -23.90 -11.42
N ILE A 194 -2.47 -24.62 -10.35
CA ILE A 194 -3.85 -25.12 -10.17
C ILE A 194 -4.82 -23.93 -10.20
N SER A 195 -5.95 -24.09 -10.87
CA SER A 195 -6.99 -23.06 -10.89
C SER A 195 -7.65 -22.95 -9.51
N GLU A 196 -8.21 -21.77 -9.18
CA GLU A 196 -8.98 -21.61 -7.94
C GLU A 196 -10.18 -22.55 -7.88
N PHE A 197 -10.83 -22.79 -9.02
CA PHE A 197 -11.92 -23.77 -9.10
C PHE A 197 -11.47 -25.16 -8.65
N ASP A 198 -10.35 -25.66 -9.18
CA ASP A 198 -9.83 -26.98 -8.82
C ASP A 198 -9.37 -27.03 -7.36
N GLU A 199 -8.77 -25.96 -6.85
CA GLU A 199 -8.38 -25.84 -5.43
C GLU A 199 -9.61 -25.96 -4.52
N VAL A 200 -10.71 -25.26 -4.84
CA VAL A 200 -11.97 -25.35 -4.10
C VAL A 200 -12.60 -26.74 -4.20
N GLN A 201 -12.62 -27.35 -5.40
CA GLN A 201 -13.15 -28.71 -5.57
C GLN A 201 -12.34 -29.74 -4.77
N GLN A 202 -11.03 -29.57 -4.72
CA GLN A 202 -10.19 -30.45 -3.90
C GLN A 202 -10.48 -30.26 -2.40
N ALA A 203 -10.59 -29.02 -1.93
CA ALA A 203 -10.93 -28.75 -0.54
C ALA A 203 -12.27 -29.37 -0.13
N LEU A 204 -13.29 -29.28 -0.99
CA LEU A 204 -14.59 -29.91 -0.75
C LEU A 204 -14.49 -31.44 -0.67
N LYS A 205 -13.71 -32.07 -1.55
CA LYS A 205 -13.45 -33.54 -1.49
C LYS A 205 -12.73 -33.95 -0.21
N ASP A 206 -11.86 -33.07 0.27
CA ASP A 206 -11.10 -33.30 1.52
C ASP A 206 -11.95 -32.96 2.77
N GLY A 207 -13.22 -32.63 2.61
CA GLY A 207 -14.15 -32.31 3.71
C GLY A 207 -13.91 -30.96 4.39
N VAL A 208 -13.26 -30.02 3.72
CA VAL A 208 -13.02 -28.68 4.27
C VAL A 208 -14.32 -27.89 4.30
N GLU A 209 -14.68 -27.38 5.48
CA GLU A 209 -15.78 -26.43 5.66
C GLU A 209 -15.33 -25.06 5.15
N LEU A 210 -15.80 -24.67 3.94
CA LEU A 210 -15.36 -23.43 3.27
C LEU A 210 -15.74 -22.15 4.02
N THR A 211 -16.74 -22.20 4.91
CA THR A 211 -17.17 -21.08 5.74
C THR A 211 -16.43 -20.98 7.08
N SER A 212 -15.49 -21.89 7.35
CA SER A 212 -14.68 -21.86 8.57
C SER A 212 -13.57 -20.79 8.57
N GLY A 213 -13.36 -20.11 7.44
CA GLY A 213 -12.46 -18.97 7.34
C GLY A 213 -12.97 -17.73 8.11
N HIS A 214 -12.08 -16.78 8.35
CA HIS A 214 -12.44 -15.56 9.06
C HIS A 214 -13.47 -14.74 8.27
N ARG A 215 -14.41 -14.14 8.98
CA ARG A 215 -15.36 -13.17 8.44
C ARG A 215 -15.35 -11.91 9.30
N HIS A 216 -15.17 -10.76 8.68
CA HIS A 216 -15.26 -9.48 9.36
C HIS A 216 -16.70 -9.17 9.79
N ILE A 217 -16.82 -8.65 11.00
CA ILE A 217 -18.08 -8.11 11.53
C ILE A 217 -17.78 -6.64 11.90
N ASP A 218 -18.52 -5.71 11.28
CA ASP A 218 -18.39 -4.29 11.62
C ASP A 218 -18.83 -4.04 13.07
N GLY A 219 -18.02 -3.27 13.82
CA GLY A 219 -18.36 -2.86 15.17
C GLY A 219 -19.38 -1.71 15.25
N LEU A 220 -19.56 -0.96 14.15
CA LEU A 220 -20.49 0.16 14.06
C LEU A 220 -21.73 -0.22 13.25
N PRO A 221 -22.92 0.31 13.60
CA PRO A 221 -24.15 0.07 12.84
C PRO A 221 -24.09 0.78 11.48
N ALA A 222 -24.65 0.16 10.44
CA ALA A 222 -24.77 0.73 9.09
C ALA A 222 -25.92 1.75 9.06
N THR A 223 -25.64 3.02 9.33
CA THR A 223 -26.64 4.09 9.48
C THR A 223 -26.49 5.23 8.47
N TYR A 224 -25.35 5.27 7.76
CA TYR A 224 -25.09 6.32 6.78
C TYR A 224 -25.49 5.85 5.38
N ASP A 225 -26.36 6.60 4.72
CA ASP A 225 -26.61 6.42 3.29
C ASP A 225 -25.45 7.05 2.51
N VAL A 226 -24.72 6.22 1.80
CA VAL A 226 -23.59 6.62 0.96
C VAL A 226 -23.89 6.16 -0.46
N ASP A 227 -24.36 7.09 -1.27
CA ASP A 227 -24.69 6.86 -2.68
C ASP A 227 -25.68 5.67 -2.85
N GLY A 228 -26.68 5.56 -1.97
CA GLY A 228 -27.73 4.52 -1.97
C GLY A 228 -27.34 3.22 -1.25
N ILE A 229 -26.19 3.16 -0.61
CA ILE A 229 -25.74 2.00 0.20
C ILE A 229 -25.61 2.42 1.65
N LEU A 230 -26.21 1.64 2.56
CA LEU A 230 -26.03 1.86 4.00
C LEU A 230 -24.67 1.34 4.45
N LEU A 231 -23.86 2.23 4.99
CA LEU A 231 -22.54 1.95 5.53
C LEU A 231 -22.43 2.37 7.01
N PRO A 232 -21.50 1.78 7.77
CA PRO A 232 -21.20 2.21 9.13
C PRO A 232 -20.49 3.58 9.21
N ARG A 233 -20.02 4.12 8.09
CA ARG A 233 -19.29 5.39 7.95
C ARG A 233 -19.79 6.15 6.73
N PRO A 234 -19.75 7.50 6.74
CA PRO A 234 -20.27 8.30 5.63
C PRO A 234 -19.33 8.40 4.42
N PHE A 235 -18.43 7.44 4.28
CA PHE A 235 -17.45 7.35 3.18
C PHE A 235 -16.96 5.92 3.02
N LYS A 236 -16.31 5.66 1.88
CA LYS A 236 -15.63 4.40 1.57
C LYS A 236 -14.25 4.65 0.97
N ILE A 237 -13.23 3.94 1.48
CA ILE A 237 -11.92 3.85 0.84
C ILE A 237 -12.09 2.97 -0.41
N VAL A 238 -11.64 3.47 -1.55
CA VAL A 238 -11.72 2.79 -2.84
C VAL A 238 -10.36 2.39 -3.40
N ARG A 239 -9.28 2.96 -2.86
CA ARG A 239 -7.90 2.65 -3.24
C ARG A 239 -6.92 3.02 -2.13
N ILE A 240 -5.79 2.34 -2.11
CA ILE A 240 -4.62 2.67 -1.31
C ILE A 240 -3.51 3.26 -2.18
N GLY A 241 -2.65 4.09 -1.59
CA GLY A 241 -1.58 4.84 -2.24
C GLY A 241 -1.96 6.31 -2.41
N PRO A 242 -0.97 7.16 -2.72
CA PRO A 242 0.44 6.86 -2.90
C PRO A 242 1.16 6.54 -1.58
N VAL A 243 2.35 5.97 -1.69
CA VAL A 243 3.29 5.86 -0.57
C VAL A 243 4.24 7.05 -0.60
N SER A 244 4.33 7.78 0.49
CA SER A 244 5.21 8.93 0.66
C SER A 244 6.28 8.62 1.70
N LEU A 245 7.56 8.69 1.32
CA LEU A 245 8.69 8.28 2.14
C LEU A 245 9.61 9.45 2.44
N PHE A 246 10.06 9.56 3.68
CA PHE A 246 11.26 10.30 4.02
C PHE A 246 12.48 9.43 3.78
N VAL A 247 13.42 9.90 2.97
CA VAL A 247 14.64 9.19 2.60
C VAL A 247 15.88 10.02 2.96
N LYS A 248 16.98 9.34 3.24
CA LYS A 248 18.24 9.99 3.58
C LYS A 248 18.89 10.65 2.38
N ASP A 249 18.80 9.97 1.23
CA ASP A 249 19.34 10.40 -0.05
C ASP A 249 18.29 10.19 -1.13
N VAL A 250 17.73 11.31 -1.64
CA VAL A 250 16.66 11.30 -2.64
C VAL A 250 17.17 10.74 -3.97
N ASP A 251 18.41 11.03 -4.35
CA ASP A 251 18.98 10.59 -5.62
C ASP A 251 19.21 9.07 -5.62
N ALA A 252 19.74 8.53 -4.51
CA ALA A 252 19.92 7.10 -4.35
C ALA A 252 18.58 6.34 -4.30
N ALA A 253 17.57 6.90 -3.63
CA ALA A 253 16.23 6.32 -3.58
C ALA A 253 15.56 6.35 -4.95
N GLU A 254 15.58 7.51 -5.65
CA GLU A 254 15.05 7.63 -7.00
C GLU A 254 15.70 6.60 -7.95
N ALA A 255 17.04 6.50 -7.92
CA ALA A 255 17.77 5.55 -8.76
C ALA A 255 17.32 4.09 -8.49
N PHE A 256 17.14 3.71 -7.22
CA PHE A 256 16.62 2.38 -6.89
C PHE A 256 15.23 2.14 -7.46
N TYR A 257 14.29 3.05 -7.23
CA TYR A 257 12.91 2.87 -7.71
C TYR A 257 12.82 2.93 -9.24
N ARG A 258 13.60 3.79 -9.90
CA ARG A 258 13.66 3.90 -11.36
C ARG A 258 14.36 2.69 -12.01
N ASP A 259 15.61 2.42 -11.61
CA ASP A 259 16.50 1.52 -12.34
C ASP A 259 16.33 0.05 -11.91
N THR A 260 15.84 -0.18 -10.67
CA THR A 260 15.65 -1.53 -10.14
C THR A 260 14.19 -1.97 -10.23
N LEU A 261 13.24 -1.09 -9.90
CA LEU A 261 11.82 -1.42 -9.88
C LEU A 261 11.02 -0.93 -11.11
N GLY A 262 11.60 -0.04 -11.93
CA GLY A 262 10.98 0.42 -13.17
C GLY A 262 9.92 1.51 -13.01
N PHE A 263 10.00 2.30 -11.94
CA PHE A 263 9.16 3.49 -11.78
C PHE A 263 9.57 4.59 -12.75
N ILE A 264 8.61 5.39 -13.13
CA ILE A 264 8.80 6.52 -14.05
C ILE A 264 8.70 7.81 -13.25
N LEU A 265 9.69 8.69 -13.39
CA LEU A 265 9.63 10.04 -12.84
C LEU A 265 8.48 10.81 -13.51
N THR A 266 7.57 11.34 -12.71
CA THR A 266 6.45 12.19 -13.18
C THR A 266 6.77 13.64 -12.99
N GLU A 267 7.18 14.03 -11.80
CA GLU A 267 7.41 15.43 -11.43
C GLU A 267 8.44 15.56 -10.32
N GLU A 268 9.13 16.70 -10.34
CA GLU A 268 9.96 17.17 -9.24
C GLU A 268 9.43 18.49 -8.69
N VAL A 269 9.49 18.63 -7.39
CA VAL A 269 9.13 19.85 -6.67
C VAL A 269 10.28 20.29 -5.79
N SER A 270 10.66 21.56 -5.88
CA SER A 270 11.55 22.17 -4.91
C SER A 270 10.71 22.93 -3.88
N TRP A 271 10.76 22.48 -2.62
CA TRP A 271 10.07 23.13 -1.52
C TRP A 271 11.05 23.53 -0.42
N GLN A 272 11.11 24.82 -0.10
CA GLN A 272 12.09 25.38 0.86
C GLN A 272 13.54 24.94 0.61
N GLY A 273 13.95 24.86 -0.66
CA GLY A 273 15.28 24.41 -1.06
C GLY A 273 15.53 22.91 -1.01
N HIS A 274 14.50 22.11 -0.77
CA HIS A 274 14.56 20.65 -0.76
C HIS A 274 13.89 20.06 -2.01
N ARG A 275 14.61 19.17 -2.69
CA ARG A 275 14.11 18.42 -3.84
C ARG A 275 13.20 17.28 -3.37
N CYS A 276 11.96 17.24 -3.88
CA CYS A 276 10.99 16.17 -3.67
C CYS A 276 10.67 15.53 -5.02
N VAL A 277 10.52 14.21 -5.05
CA VAL A 277 10.40 13.42 -6.29
C VAL A 277 9.11 12.62 -6.27
N PHE A 278 8.36 12.64 -7.39
CA PHE A 278 7.08 11.95 -7.56
C PHE A 278 7.19 10.98 -8.72
N MET A 279 6.98 9.69 -8.43
CA MET A 279 7.18 8.59 -9.37
C MET A 279 5.92 7.75 -9.52
N ARG A 280 5.67 7.25 -10.71
CA ARG A 280 4.51 6.41 -11.03
C ARG A 280 4.90 5.01 -11.50
N ALA A 281 4.03 4.05 -11.22
CA ALA A 281 4.09 2.70 -11.79
C ALA A 281 3.08 2.51 -12.95
N ASN A 282 2.05 3.35 -13.01
CA ASN A 282 0.95 3.30 -13.98
C ASN A 282 0.59 4.71 -14.47
N THR A 283 -0.69 4.99 -14.79
CA THR A 283 -1.15 6.31 -15.27
C THR A 283 -1.48 7.31 -14.16
N GLU A 284 -1.53 6.91 -12.89
CA GLU A 284 -1.69 7.87 -11.80
C GLU A 284 -0.49 8.82 -11.71
N HIS A 285 -0.70 10.05 -11.24
CA HIS A 285 0.36 11.04 -11.15
C HIS A 285 1.58 10.51 -10.39
N HIS A 286 1.35 9.84 -9.27
CA HIS A 286 2.41 9.17 -8.53
C HIS A 286 1.87 8.03 -7.66
N SER A 287 2.58 6.91 -7.69
CA SER A 287 2.39 5.78 -6.78
C SER A 287 3.31 5.88 -5.56
N LEU A 288 4.41 6.63 -5.73
CA LEU A 288 5.48 6.83 -4.77
C LEU A 288 5.93 8.29 -4.77
N ALA A 289 6.16 8.85 -3.59
CA ALA A 289 6.78 10.15 -3.42
C ALA A 289 7.96 10.06 -2.44
N LEU A 290 9.07 10.73 -2.77
CA LEU A 290 10.31 10.73 -2.01
C LEU A 290 10.62 12.13 -1.52
N TYR A 291 10.86 12.26 -0.22
CA TYR A 291 11.12 13.53 0.45
C TYR A 291 12.42 13.42 1.26
N PRO A 292 13.28 14.47 1.25
CA PRO A 292 14.43 14.48 2.15
C PRO A 292 14.03 14.36 3.62
N LEU A 293 14.75 13.56 4.36
CA LEU A 293 14.50 13.32 5.79
C LEU A 293 14.44 14.62 6.62
N ALA A 294 15.19 15.66 6.17
CA ALA A 294 15.19 16.98 6.80
C ALA A 294 13.82 17.70 6.79
N LEU A 295 12.90 17.31 5.90
CA LEU A 295 11.56 17.90 5.85
C LEU A 295 10.65 17.42 6.99
N ARG A 296 10.97 16.31 7.62
CA ARG A 296 10.16 15.70 8.68
C ARG A 296 9.86 16.66 9.82
N GLU A 297 10.87 17.34 10.33
CA GLU A 297 10.75 18.33 11.38
C GLU A 297 10.03 19.59 10.91
N LYS A 298 10.38 20.09 9.70
CA LYS A 298 9.76 21.28 9.11
C LYS A 298 8.26 21.16 8.89
N LEU A 299 7.78 19.95 8.63
CA LEU A 299 6.36 19.66 8.45
C LEU A 299 5.63 19.37 9.77
N GLY A 300 6.35 19.36 10.90
CA GLY A 300 5.79 19.03 12.21
C GLY A 300 5.25 17.60 12.28
N LEU A 301 5.79 16.70 11.46
CA LEU A 301 5.44 15.28 11.45
C LEU A 301 6.27 14.50 12.45
N ARG A 302 5.84 13.28 12.72
CA ARG A 302 6.51 12.36 13.65
C ARG A 302 7.97 12.13 13.25
N LEU A 303 8.92 12.32 14.19
CA LEU A 303 10.37 12.27 13.91
C LEU A 303 10.95 10.85 13.90
N ASP A 304 10.27 9.88 14.48
CA ASP A 304 10.70 8.49 14.59
C ASP A 304 10.04 7.57 13.57
N THR A 305 9.75 8.10 12.38
CA THR A 305 9.24 7.34 11.23
C THR A 305 9.88 7.81 9.93
N THR A 306 10.00 6.91 8.98
CA THR A 306 10.37 7.20 7.59
C THR A 306 9.15 7.28 6.67
N CYS A 307 7.93 7.08 7.20
CA CYS A 307 6.70 7.33 6.46
C CYS A 307 6.32 8.82 6.55
N MET A 308 6.33 9.53 5.44
CA MET A 308 5.78 10.88 5.36
C MET A 308 4.25 10.85 5.41
N ALA A 309 3.64 10.04 4.53
CA ALA A 309 2.21 9.78 4.53
C ALA A 309 1.88 8.48 3.77
N PHE A 310 0.75 7.88 4.12
CA PHE A 310 0.14 6.79 3.38
C PHE A 310 -1.20 7.24 2.80
N GLY A 311 -1.33 7.22 1.47
CA GLY A 311 -2.49 7.70 0.75
C GLY A 311 -3.67 6.74 0.82
N LEU A 312 -4.88 7.29 0.98
CA LEU A 312 -6.15 6.58 0.98
C LEU A 312 -7.15 7.36 0.12
N GLN A 313 -7.52 6.80 -1.02
CA GLN A 313 -8.48 7.43 -1.91
C GLN A 313 -9.91 7.12 -1.49
N LEU A 314 -10.73 8.15 -1.40
CA LEU A 314 -12.17 8.07 -1.19
C LEU A 314 -12.91 8.19 -2.53
N ALA A 315 -14.15 7.72 -2.58
CA ALA A 315 -14.86 7.60 -3.85
C ALA A 315 -15.16 8.93 -4.54
N ASN A 316 -15.42 10.00 -3.76
CA ASN A 316 -15.70 11.33 -4.31
C ASN A 316 -15.42 12.44 -3.29
N TYR A 317 -15.51 13.69 -3.75
CA TYR A 317 -15.28 14.88 -2.93
C TYR A 317 -16.22 14.99 -1.73
N GLN A 318 -17.50 14.64 -1.89
CA GLN A 318 -18.46 14.71 -0.79
C GLN A 318 -18.11 13.69 0.31
N GLN A 319 -17.69 12.49 -0.06
CA GLN A 319 -17.21 11.49 0.89
C GLN A 319 -15.94 11.95 1.60
N LEU A 320 -15.02 12.66 0.94
CA LEU A 320 -13.85 13.26 1.59
C LEU A 320 -14.26 14.29 2.65
N ARG A 321 -15.19 15.19 2.34
CA ARG A 321 -15.74 16.15 3.32
C ARG A 321 -16.39 15.45 4.51
N ASN A 322 -17.18 14.42 4.23
CA ASN A 322 -17.86 13.63 5.26
C ASN A 322 -16.84 12.88 6.14
N ALA A 323 -15.77 12.35 5.55
CA ALA A 323 -14.70 11.67 6.29
C ALA A 323 -13.99 12.61 7.26
N VAL A 324 -13.67 13.85 6.84
CA VAL A 324 -13.07 14.86 7.73
C VAL A 324 -13.93 15.09 8.96
N ARG A 325 -15.23 15.32 8.75
CA ARG A 325 -16.16 15.53 9.86
C ARG A 325 -16.28 14.31 10.76
N PHE A 326 -16.56 13.15 10.17
CA PHE A 326 -16.72 11.89 10.91
C PHE A 326 -15.49 11.57 11.76
N LEU A 327 -14.30 11.65 11.19
CA LEU A 327 -13.05 11.33 11.89
C LEU A 327 -12.77 12.34 13.02
N SER A 328 -13.03 13.64 12.81
CA SER A 328 -12.90 14.66 13.83
C SER A 328 -13.90 14.45 14.99
N ASP A 329 -15.15 14.12 14.68
CA ASP A 329 -16.20 13.85 15.67
C ASP A 329 -15.89 12.60 16.51
N HIS A 330 -15.09 11.67 15.97
CA HIS A 330 -14.61 10.47 16.68
C HIS A 330 -13.22 10.65 17.31
N GLY A 331 -12.73 11.89 17.40
CA GLY A 331 -11.49 12.23 18.12
C GLY A 331 -10.19 11.94 17.35
N ALA A 332 -10.25 11.60 16.06
CA ALA A 332 -9.06 11.49 15.25
C ALA A 332 -8.42 12.88 15.01
N ARG A 333 -7.10 12.96 15.13
CA ARG A 333 -6.38 14.19 14.84
C ARG A 333 -6.32 14.40 13.33
N VAL A 334 -6.90 15.50 12.86
CA VAL A 334 -6.97 15.88 11.46
C VAL A 334 -6.19 17.18 11.25
N THR A 335 -5.46 17.30 10.14
CA THR A 335 -4.74 18.51 9.76
C THR A 335 -4.73 18.71 8.25
N ASP A 336 -4.75 19.95 7.83
CA ASP A 336 -4.57 20.42 6.45
C ASP A 336 -3.24 21.19 6.27
N ARG A 337 -2.34 21.10 7.26
CA ARG A 337 -1.09 21.91 7.30
C ARG A 337 0.00 21.42 6.34
N VAL A 338 -0.11 20.23 5.77
CA VAL A 338 0.88 19.79 4.77
C VAL A 338 0.65 20.62 3.50
N PRO A 339 1.68 21.34 3.02
CA PRO A 339 1.53 22.21 1.84
C PRO A 339 1.11 21.42 0.60
N ALA A 340 0.19 22.01 -0.18
CA ALA A 340 -0.34 21.36 -1.39
C ALA A 340 0.75 21.10 -2.46
N GLU A 341 1.82 21.88 -2.45
CA GLU A 341 2.99 21.67 -3.30
C GLU A 341 3.68 20.33 -3.06
N LEU A 342 3.48 19.74 -1.89
CA LEU A 342 4.08 18.45 -1.51
C LEU A 342 3.21 17.23 -1.87
N TYR A 343 2.10 17.43 -2.58
CA TYR A 343 1.32 16.33 -3.16
C TYR A 343 0.73 16.74 -4.54
N PRO A 344 1.62 17.06 -5.51
CA PRO A 344 1.18 17.50 -6.84
C PRO A 344 0.31 16.44 -7.51
N GLY A 345 -0.66 16.88 -8.33
CA GLY A 345 -1.62 15.99 -8.97
C GLY A 345 -2.80 15.59 -8.08
N ILE A 346 -2.78 15.90 -6.79
CA ILE A 346 -3.91 15.77 -5.87
C ILE A 346 -4.42 17.17 -5.57
N ASP A 347 -5.72 17.43 -5.67
CA ASP A 347 -6.28 18.75 -5.40
C ASP A 347 -6.69 18.92 -3.92
N TYR A 348 -7.75 18.30 -3.47
CA TYR A 348 -8.17 18.33 -2.08
C TYR A 348 -7.67 17.10 -1.34
N ALA A 349 -6.87 17.34 -0.32
CA ALA A 349 -6.41 16.32 0.60
C ALA A 349 -6.47 16.80 2.04
N VAL A 350 -6.61 15.87 2.95
CA VAL A 350 -6.48 16.09 4.39
C VAL A 350 -5.60 15.01 5.00
N HIS A 351 -4.86 15.36 6.02
CA HIS A 351 -3.99 14.43 6.71
C HIS A 351 -4.59 14.06 8.07
N VAL A 352 -4.67 12.76 8.32
CA VAL A 352 -5.22 12.19 9.56
C VAL A 352 -4.13 11.36 10.21
N PHE A 353 -4.06 11.38 11.53
CA PHE A 353 -3.06 10.62 12.25
C PHE A 353 -3.70 9.44 12.96
N ASP A 354 -3.07 8.28 12.81
CA ASP A 354 -3.44 7.10 13.58
C ASP A 354 -3.03 7.26 15.07
N PRO A 355 -3.42 6.34 15.96
CA PRO A 355 -3.07 6.40 17.39
C PRO A 355 -1.58 6.43 17.69
N ASP A 356 -0.75 5.92 16.80
CA ASP A 356 0.72 5.98 16.91
C ASP A 356 1.31 7.25 16.29
N GLY A 357 0.50 8.06 15.61
CA GLY A 357 0.90 9.30 14.96
C GLY A 357 1.44 9.11 13.54
N HIS A 358 1.20 7.97 12.87
CA HIS A 358 1.46 7.86 11.44
C HIS A 358 0.48 8.74 10.67
N CYS A 359 1.01 9.42 9.66
CA CYS A 359 0.25 10.32 8.81
C CYS A 359 -0.42 9.54 7.67
N LEU A 360 -1.73 9.71 7.54
CA LEU A 360 -2.54 9.20 6.43
C LEU A 360 -3.02 10.38 5.61
N GLN A 361 -2.91 10.30 4.28
CA GLN A 361 -3.41 11.30 3.36
C GLN A 361 -4.73 10.83 2.76
N LEU A 362 -5.85 11.43 3.18
CA LEU A 362 -7.16 11.19 2.56
C LEU A 362 -7.35 12.16 1.40
N TYR A 363 -7.75 11.62 0.26
CA TYR A 363 -8.05 12.40 -0.95
C TYR A 363 -9.14 11.69 -1.77
N TYR A 364 -9.71 12.36 -2.77
CA TYR A 364 -10.68 11.72 -3.65
C TYR A 364 -10.22 11.66 -5.11
N TYR A 365 -9.35 12.58 -5.51
CA TYR A 365 -8.89 12.73 -6.88
C TYR A 365 -7.37 12.76 -6.94
N MET A 366 -6.82 12.01 -7.88
CA MET A 366 -5.44 12.14 -8.33
C MET A 366 -5.43 12.25 -9.85
N GLU A 367 -4.68 13.20 -10.36
CA GLU A 367 -4.46 13.40 -11.79
C GLU A 367 -3.99 12.11 -12.45
N GLN A 368 -4.58 11.80 -13.60
CA GLN A 368 -4.09 10.76 -14.49
C GLN A 368 -3.16 11.38 -15.53
N VAL A 369 -1.99 10.78 -15.70
CA VAL A 369 -1.03 11.22 -16.70
C VAL A 369 -1.62 11.01 -18.10
N GLY A 370 -1.57 12.05 -18.92
CA GLY A 370 -2.23 12.09 -20.20
C GLY A 370 -1.68 11.08 -21.23
N TRP A 371 -2.32 11.03 -22.36
CA TRP A 371 -1.96 10.15 -23.48
C TRP A 371 -0.52 10.36 -23.99
N ASP A 372 -0.01 11.56 -23.87
CA ASP A 372 1.37 11.92 -24.24
C ASP A 372 2.41 11.55 -23.15
N GLY A 373 1.98 10.92 -22.06
CA GLY A 373 2.83 10.52 -20.94
C GLY A 373 3.26 11.67 -20.02
N LYS A 374 2.64 12.86 -20.17
CA LYS A 374 3.00 14.05 -19.41
C LYS A 374 1.94 14.40 -18.37
N PRO A 375 2.35 14.87 -17.18
CA PRO A 375 1.42 15.43 -16.22
C PRO A 375 0.84 16.74 -16.74
N ARG A 376 -0.34 17.13 -16.22
CA ARG A 376 -0.98 18.41 -16.52
C ARG A 376 -0.06 19.57 -16.09
N PRO A 377 0.05 20.63 -16.89
CA PRO A 377 0.78 21.84 -16.49
C PRO A 377 0.27 22.39 -15.14
N LYS A 378 1.19 22.82 -14.29
CA LYS A 378 0.88 23.26 -12.90
C LYS A 378 -0.16 24.38 -12.85
N GLU A 379 -0.12 25.27 -13.82
CA GLU A 379 -1.04 26.42 -13.94
C GLU A 379 -2.48 26.00 -14.29
N LEU A 380 -2.66 24.81 -14.85
CA LEU A 380 -3.97 24.25 -15.22
C LEU A 380 -4.54 23.32 -14.14
N ARG A 381 -3.80 23.06 -13.07
CA ARG A 381 -4.29 22.27 -11.95
C ARG A 381 -5.20 23.13 -11.06
N ARG A 382 -6.22 22.48 -10.48
CA ARG A 382 -7.04 23.13 -9.45
C ARG A 382 -6.16 23.46 -8.25
N LYS A 383 -6.29 24.69 -7.76
CA LYS A 383 -5.58 25.17 -6.57
C LYS A 383 -6.58 25.31 -5.43
N PRO A 384 -6.64 24.35 -4.50
CA PRO A 384 -7.49 24.48 -3.33
C PRO A 384 -7.08 25.70 -2.50
N VAL A 385 -8.04 26.48 -2.05
CA VAL A 385 -7.79 27.50 -1.04
C VAL A 385 -7.73 26.83 0.32
N HIS A 386 -6.63 27.01 1.01
CA HIS A 386 -6.42 26.41 2.33
C HIS A 386 -7.51 26.88 3.30
N GLY A 387 -8.14 25.94 4.00
CA GLY A 387 -9.22 26.23 4.95
C GLY A 387 -10.60 26.52 4.32
N GLU A 388 -10.69 26.66 3.00
CA GLU A 388 -11.94 26.91 2.28
C GLU A 388 -12.31 25.73 1.38
N TRP A 389 -13.19 24.88 1.88
CA TRP A 389 -13.70 23.74 1.12
C TRP A 389 -15.13 24.04 0.63
N PRO A 390 -15.35 24.24 -0.67
CA PRO A 390 -16.68 24.52 -1.21
C PRO A 390 -17.66 23.38 -0.95
N ALA A 391 -18.94 23.69 -0.97
CA ALA A 391 -19.98 22.68 -0.74
C ALA A 391 -20.01 21.61 -1.84
N ALA A 392 -19.71 22.00 -3.07
CA ALA A 392 -19.59 21.14 -4.23
C ALA A 392 -18.47 21.64 -5.13
N LEU A 393 -17.95 20.74 -5.97
CA LEU A 393 -16.95 21.07 -6.99
C LEU A 393 -17.55 20.91 -8.38
N GLU A 394 -17.16 21.78 -9.29
CA GLU A 394 -17.39 21.56 -10.72
C GLU A 394 -16.67 20.28 -11.15
N PRO A 395 -17.33 19.42 -11.95
CA PRO A 395 -16.70 18.22 -12.48
C PRO A 395 -15.42 18.55 -13.23
N MET A 396 -14.39 17.76 -12.99
CA MET A 396 -13.18 17.83 -13.81
C MET A 396 -13.40 17.01 -15.08
N SER A 397 -13.03 17.56 -16.22
CA SER A 397 -13.02 16.81 -17.47
C SER A 397 -11.73 16.03 -17.60
N ASP A 398 -11.58 15.00 -16.78
CA ASP A 398 -10.53 14.02 -16.93
C ASP A 398 -10.98 12.86 -17.81
N THR A 399 -10.05 12.31 -18.54
CA THR A 399 -10.32 11.20 -19.46
C THR A 399 -10.61 9.90 -18.74
N TYR A 400 -10.30 9.80 -17.43
CA TYR A 400 -10.45 8.56 -16.70
C TYR A 400 -10.73 8.81 -15.21
N HIS A 401 -11.75 8.12 -14.71
CA HIS A 401 -12.11 8.06 -13.29
C HIS A 401 -12.20 6.59 -12.87
N GLY A 402 -11.85 6.27 -11.63
CA GLY A 402 -11.95 4.92 -11.09
C GLY A 402 -10.63 4.18 -11.05
N GLU A 403 -10.60 2.90 -11.39
CA GLU A 403 -9.36 2.10 -11.36
C GLU A 403 -8.28 2.70 -12.25
N PRO A 404 -7.00 2.75 -11.81
CA PRO A 404 -5.93 3.25 -12.64
C PRO A 404 -5.89 2.43 -13.92
N PHE A 405 -5.95 3.13 -15.02
CA PHE A 405 -5.68 2.50 -16.30
C PHE A 405 -4.22 2.04 -16.29
N LEU A 406 -4.02 0.76 -16.61
CA LEU A 406 -2.67 0.18 -16.53
C LEU A 406 -1.76 0.62 -17.68
N GLY A 407 -2.22 1.62 -18.41
CA GLY A 407 -1.55 2.16 -19.58
C GLY A 407 -1.78 1.29 -20.82
N PRO A 408 -1.27 1.69 -21.99
CA PRO A 408 -1.43 0.91 -23.22
C PRO A 408 -0.81 -0.49 -23.14
N TRP A 409 -0.09 -0.75 -22.08
CA TRP A 409 0.64 -1.98 -21.81
C TRP A 409 0.10 -2.75 -20.58
N GLY A 410 -1.04 -2.35 -20.06
CA GLY A 410 -1.65 -2.91 -18.86
C GLY A 410 -2.23 -4.29 -19.02
#